data_cfdc8f37fd50593c40eb337bd13ce8fc
#
_entry.id   cfdc8f37fd50593c40eb337bd13ce8fc
#
_cell.length_a   1.000
_cell.length_b   1.000
_cell.length_c   1.000
_cell.angle_alpha   90.00
_cell.angle_beta   90.00
_cell.angle_gamma   90.00
#
_symmetry.space_group_name_H-M   'P 1'
#
loop_
_entity.id
_entity.type
_entity.pdbx_description
1 polymer ?
#
loop_
_entity_poly.entity_id
_entity_poly.type
_entity_poly.pdbx_seq_one_letter_code
_entity_poly.pdbx_strand_id
1 'polypeptide(L)'
;MKQVKLFIFLFISGVMVAGCNKDEVVTMRWDLTGCFNPWDSEITLDTFTTEAYRQGIYDYLMAENIAVNYISSEFDSSIVELCLACHCKTGEILLINIPKRDKRKLKRLEGNNQFNLEFY
;
A
#
# COMPACT_ATOMS: atom_id res chain seq x y z
N MET A 1 14.32 -47.02 34.81
CA MET A 1 13.46 -46.84 33.60
C MET A 1 12.23 -45.92 33.77
N LYS A 2 11.91 -45.48 34.96
CA LYS A 2 10.76 -44.56 35.19
C LYS A 2 11.08 -43.06 34.99
N GLN A 3 12.33 -42.71 34.90
CA GLN A 3 12.77 -41.30 34.78
C GLN A 3 12.80 -40.78 33.34
N VAL A 4 12.91 -41.62 32.34
CA VAL A 4 13.05 -41.21 30.94
C VAL A 4 11.71 -40.78 30.32
N LYS A 5 10.59 -41.27 30.83
CA LYS A 5 9.27 -40.91 30.37
C LYS A 5 8.79 -39.52 30.79
N LEU A 6 9.37 -38.97 31.86
CA LEU A 6 9.00 -37.65 32.36
C LEU A 6 9.68 -36.52 31.56
N PHE A 7 10.84 -36.78 30.99
CA PHE A 7 11.58 -35.79 30.21
C PHE A 7 10.99 -35.56 28.77
N ILE A 8 10.36 -36.58 28.24
CA ILE A 8 9.74 -36.49 26.89
C ILE A 8 8.47 -35.67 26.94
N PHE A 9 7.72 -35.67 28.03
CA PHE A 9 6.50 -34.88 28.19
C PHE A 9 6.75 -33.37 28.38
N LEU A 10 7.91 -32.99 28.90
CA LEU A 10 8.30 -31.58 29.11
C LEU A 10 8.80 -30.90 27.84
N PHE A 11 9.23 -31.67 26.83
CA PHE A 11 9.69 -31.13 25.55
C PHE A 11 8.56 -30.85 24.54
N ILE A 12 7.37 -31.40 24.73
CA ILE A 12 6.23 -31.22 23.81
C ILE A 12 5.39 -30.00 24.17
N SER A 13 5.54 -29.43 25.37
CA SER A 13 4.81 -28.21 25.79
C SER A 13 5.40 -26.90 25.32
N GLY A 14 6.54 -26.91 24.62
CA GLY A 14 7.29 -25.70 24.28
C GLY A 14 7.04 -25.14 22.88
N VAL A 15 6.19 -25.75 22.04
CA VAL A 15 6.11 -25.38 20.59
C VAL A 15 4.73 -24.88 20.19
N MET A 16 3.99 -24.25 21.09
CA MET A 16 2.71 -23.62 20.75
C MET A 16 2.70 -22.13 21.05
N VAL A 17 3.69 -21.40 20.54
CA VAL A 17 3.56 -19.94 20.38
C VAL A 17 4.11 -19.53 19.01
N ALA A 18 3.63 -20.16 17.95
CA ALA A 18 3.61 -19.51 16.66
C ALA A 18 2.42 -18.55 16.70
N GLY A 19 2.63 -17.38 17.32
CA GLY A 19 1.69 -16.29 17.22
C GLY A 19 1.50 -16.01 15.73
N CYS A 20 0.29 -16.16 15.20
CA CYS A 20 -0.11 -15.53 13.97
C CYS A 20 0.07 -14.02 14.18
N ASN A 21 1.23 -13.48 13.85
CA ASN A 21 1.36 -12.07 13.55
C ASN A 21 0.52 -11.87 12.29
N LYS A 22 -0.75 -11.49 12.45
CA LYS A 22 -1.47 -10.83 11.39
C LYS A 22 -0.58 -9.68 10.97
N ASP A 23 -0.06 -9.75 9.74
CA ASP A 23 0.76 -8.67 9.21
C ASP A 23 -0.05 -7.39 9.40
N GLU A 24 0.47 -6.49 10.22
CA GLU A 24 -0.16 -5.20 10.47
C GLU A 24 -0.25 -4.46 9.12
N VAL A 25 -1.41 -3.93 8.82
CA VAL A 25 -1.67 -3.22 7.56
C VAL A 25 -1.71 -1.71 7.81
N VAL A 26 -1.36 -0.95 6.80
CA VAL A 26 -1.49 0.50 6.79
C VAL A 26 -2.19 0.93 5.50
N THR A 27 -2.96 2.00 5.58
CA THR A 27 -3.58 2.61 4.41
C THR A 27 -2.86 3.91 4.08
N MET A 28 -2.39 4.02 2.86
CA MET A 28 -1.82 5.24 2.32
C MET A 28 -2.92 6.05 1.66
N ARG A 29 -2.96 7.34 1.96
CA ARG A 29 -3.79 8.32 1.27
C ARG A 29 -2.95 9.11 0.27
N TRP A 30 -3.46 9.27 -0.93
CA TRP A 30 -2.89 10.08 -1.99
C TRP A 30 -3.97 10.94 -2.65
N ASP A 31 -3.80 12.27 -2.58
CA ASP A 31 -4.67 13.20 -3.29
C ASP A 31 -4.22 13.26 -4.75
N LEU A 32 -5.03 12.73 -5.67
CA LEU A 32 -4.69 12.69 -7.09
C LEU A 32 -4.56 14.10 -7.68
N THR A 33 -3.50 14.27 -8.44
CA THR A 33 -3.31 15.46 -9.28
C THR A 33 -3.64 15.15 -10.74
N GLY A 34 -3.77 16.18 -11.55
CA GLY A 34 -4.15 16.00 -12.96
C GLY A 34 -3.21 15.12 -13.77
N CYS A 35 -1.90 15.27 -13.60
CA CYS A 35 -0.91 14.49 -14.34
C CYS A 35 0.47 14.46 -13.66
N PHE A 36 0.52 14.63 -12.35
CA PHE A 36 1.77 14.64 -11.58
C PHE A 36 1.71 13.72 -10.38
N ASN A 37 1.39 12.44 -10.65
CA ASN A 37 1.36 11.39 -9.64
C ASN A 37 2.63 10.53 -9.76
N PRO A 38 3.12 9.90 -8.67
CA PRO A 38 4.40 9.19 -8.66
C PRO A 38 4.55 8.08 -9.70
N TRP A 39 3.44 7.50 -10.12
CA TRP A 39 3.36 6.36 -11.04
C TRP A 39 2.96 6.73 -12.47
N ASP A 40 2.60 7.99 -12.75
CA ASP A 40 2.06 8.38 -14.05
C ASP A 40 3.06 8.13 -15.21
N SER A 41 4.36 8.22 -14.97
CA SER A 41 5.38 7.94 -15.95
C SER A 41 5.60 6.45 -16.23
N GLU A 42 5.16 5.59 -15.31
CA GLU A 42 5.42 4.16 -15.33
C GLU A 42 4.22 3.33 -15.83
N ILE A 43 3.03 3.94 -15.82
CA ILE A 43 1.79 3.29 -16.22
C ILE A 43 1.45 3.65 -17.67
N THR A 44 1.30 2.63 -18.52
CA THR A 44 0.76 2.78 -19.87
C THR A 44 -0.66 2.22 -19.89
N LEU A 45 -1.63 3.05 -20.26
CA LEU A 45 -3.04 2.67 -20.31
C LEU A 45 -3.53 2.65 -21.75
N ASP A 46 -4.17 1.56 -22.16
CA ASP A 46 -4.88 1.47 -23.45
C ASP A 46 -6.20 2.25 -23.44
N THR A 47 -6.81 2.37 -22.26
CA THR A 47 -8.06 3.10 -22.03
C THR A 47 -7.99 3.89 -20.73
N PHE A 48 -8.47 5.14 -20.75
CA PHE A 48 -8.53 5.99 -19.55
C PHE A 48 -9.86 5.80 -18.82
N THR A 49 -9.95 4.76 -18.02
CA THR A 49 -11.01 4.58 -17.05
C THR A 49 -10.42 4.57 -15.66
N THR A 50 -11.19 4.97 -14.64
CA THR A 50 -10.76 4.91 -13.23
C THR A 50 -10.33 3.51 -12.82
N GLU A 51 -11.02 2.49 -13.34
CA GLU A 51 -10.70 1.09 -13.07
C GLU A 51 -9.36 0.68 -13.68
N ALA A 52 -9.12 1.00 -14.95
CA ALA A 52 -7.87 0.72 -15.65
C ALA A 52 -6.70 1.44 -14.97
N TYR A 53 -6.91 2.67 -14.51
CA TYR A 53 -5.89 3.44 -13.81
C TYR A 53 -5.53 2.80 -12.45
N ARG A 54 -6.52 2.41 -11.64
CA ARG A 54 -6.28 1.70 -10.38
C ARG A 54 -5.57 0.36 -10.59
N GLN A 55 -5.96 -0.38 -11.64
CA GLN A 55 -5.28 -1.64 -11.98
C GLN A 55 -3.83 -1.39 -12.40
N GLY A 56 -3.57 -0.36 -13.19
CA GLY A 56 -2.21 0.04 -13.56
C GLY A 56 -1.34 0.38 -12.35
N ILE A 57 -1.88 1.12 -11.39
CA ILE A 57 -1.19 1.42 -10.13
C ILE A 57 -0.90 0.13 -9.35
N TYR A 58 -1.87 -0.76 -9.25
CA TYR A 58 -1.71 -2.06 -8.59
C TYR A 58 -0.57 -2.86 -9.21
N ASP A 59 -0.58 -3.01 -10.53
CA ASP A 59 0.42 -3.78 -11.27
C ASP A 59 1.82 -3.17 -11.11
N TYR A 60 1.92 -1.85 -11.19
CA TYR A 60 3.17 -1.12 -10.96
C TYR A 60 3.73 -1.37 -9.56
N LEU A 61 2.93 -1.20 -8.51
CA LEU A 61 3.37 -1.40 -7.14
C LEU A 61 3.78 -2.86 -6.88
N MET A 62 3.05 -3.83 -7.45
CA MET A 62 3.41 -5.24 -7.36
C MET A 62 4.74 -5.53 -8.05
N ALA A 63 5.02 -4.91 -9.20
CA ALA A 63 6.30 -5.01 -9.90
C ALA A 63 7.47 -4.43 -9.09
N GLU A 64 7.21 -3.40 -8.26
CA GLU A 64 8.17 -2.82 -7.31
C GLU A 64 8.30 -3.63 -6.00
N ASN A 65 7.77 -4.84 -5.96
CA ASN A 65 7.77 -5.72 -4.79
C ASN A 65 7.05 -5.12 -3.55
N ILE A 66 6.03 -4.32 -3.80
CA ILE A 66 5.13 -3.80 -2.78
C ILE A 66 3.84 -4.61 -2.85
N ALA A 67 3.54 -5.35 -1.79
CA ALA A 67 2.29 -6.08 -1.72
C ALA A 67 1.13 -5.09 -1.53
N VAL A 68 0.13 -5.18 -2.40
CA VAL A 68 -1.06 -4.35 -2.32
C VAL A 68 -2.25 -5.25 -1.99
N ASN A 69 -2.95 -4.96 -0.91
CA ASN A 69 -4.15 -5.69 -0.54
C ASN A 69 -5.35 -5.23 -1.39
N TYR A 70 -5.55 -3.92 -1.47
CA TYR A 70 -6.57 -3.30 -2.33
C TYR A 70 -6.26 -1.82 -2.55
N ILE A 71 -6.86 -1.27 -3.60
CA ILE A 71 -6.89 0.16 -3.91
C ILE A 71 -8.36 0.58 -4.02
N SER A 72 -8.74 1.62 -3.30
CA SER A 72 -10.04 2.27 -3.41
C SER A 72 -9.88 3.75 -3.69
N SER A 73 -10.94 4.41 -4.10
CA SER A 73 -10.94 5.87 -4.29
C SER A 73 -12.16 6.49 -3.64
N GLU A 74 -11.98 7.73 -3.20
CA GLU A 74 -13.00 8.60 -2.64
C GLU A 74 -12.95 9.94 -3.38
N PHE A 75 -14.02 10.71 -3.33
CA PHE A 75 -14.07 12.05 -3.90
C PHE A 75 -14.40 13.08 -2.84
N ASP A 76 -13.56 14.11 -2.73
CA ASP A 76 -13.76 15.25 -1.84
C ASP A 76 -13.68 16.55 -2.65
N SER A 77 -14.83 17.18 -2.84
CA SER A 77 -14.90 18.44 -3.59
C SER A 77 -14.20 19.61 -2.90
N SER A 78 -13.94 19.53 -1.58
CA SER A 78 -13.29 20.59 -0.84
C SER A 78 -11.80 20.76 -1.14
N ILE A 79 -11.17 19.70 -1.67
CA ILE A 79 -9.75 19.71 -2.05
C ILE A 79 -9.51 19.97 -3.54
N VAL A 80 -10.57 20.13 -4.33
CA VAL A 80 -10.45 20.42 -5.77
C VAL A 80 -9.77 21.76 -5.99
N GLU A 81 -8.71 21.77 -6.77
CA GLU A 81 -8.03 22.98 -7.20
C GLU A 81 -8.44 23.35 -8.63
N LEU A 82 -9.05 24.52 -8.77
CA LEU A 82 -9.49 25.04 -10.07
C LEU A 82 -8.32 25.65 -10.83
N CYS A 83 -7.45 24.81 -11.35
CA CYS A 83 -6.37 25.25 -12.22
C CYS A 83 -6.11 24.25 -13.35
N LEU A 84 -5.42 24.68 -14.41
CA LEU A 84 -5.10 23.87 -15.58
C LEU A 84 -3.71 23.22 -15.50
N ALA A 85 -3.03 23.33 -14.38
CA ALA A 85 -1.70 22.76 -14.20
C ALA A 85 -1.73 21.31 -13.71
N CYS A 86 -0.76 20.51 -14.13
CA CYS A 86 -0.66 19.09 -13.80
C CYS A 86 -0.65 18.78 -12.30
N HIS A 87 -0.13 19.69 -11.47
CA HIS A 87 -0.03 19.50 -10.02
C HIS A 87 -1.32 19.82 -9.26
N CYS A 88 -2.35 20.33 -9.94
CA CYS A 88 -3.61 20.68 -9.28
C CYS A 88 -4.39 19.43 -8.88
N LYS A 89 -4.90 19.44 -7.65
CA LYS A 89 -5.69 18.34 -7.11
C LYS A 89 -7.04 18.23 -7.82
N THR A 90 -7.38 17.01 -8.17
CA THR A 90 -8.63 16.70 -8.89
C THR A 90 -9.84 16.52 -7.97
N GLY A 91 -9.61 16.39 -6.66
CA GLY A 91 -10.63 15.99 -5.69
C GLY A 91 -10.73 14.48 -5.49
N GLU A 92 -10.13 13.69 -6.35
CA GLU A 92 -10.07 12.24 -6.17
C GLU A 92 -8.93 11.86 -5.22
N ILE A 93 -9.23 10.99 -4.26
CA ILE A 93 -8.32 10.51 -3.24
C ILE A 93 -8.16 9.02 -3.42
N LEU A 94 -6.93 8.55 -3.63
CA LEU A 94 -6.61 7.12 -3.61
C LEU A 94 -6.30 6.65 -2.20
N LEU A 95 -6.86 5.51 -1.83
CA LEU A 95 -6.58 4.79 -0.61
C LEU A 95 -5.95 3.45 -0.97
N ILE A 96 -4.65 3.32 -0.69
CA ILE A 96 -3.87 2.12 -1.02
C ILE A 96 -3.55 1.39 0.27
N ASN A 97 -4.09 0.18 0.43
CA ASN A 97 -3.86 -0.65 1.60
C ASN A 97 -2.72 -1.63 1.36
N ILE A 98 -1.70 -1.58 2.21
CA ILE A 98 -0.48 -2.39 2.11
C ILE A 98 -0.10 -2.97 3.47
N PRO A 99 0.69 -4.08 3.50
CA PRO A 99 1.34 -4.52 4.72
C PRO A 99 2.30 -3.44 5.26
N LYS A 100 2.32 -3.23 6.56
CA LYS A 100 3.17 -2.23 7.22
C LYS A 100 4.67 -2.40 6.89
N ARG A 101 5.11 -3.64 6.66
CA ARG A 101 6.49 -3.94 6.24
C ARG A 101 6.90 -3.24 4.95
N ASP A 102 5.95 -3.01 4.03
CA ASP A 102 6.20 -2.42 2.71
C ASP A 102 6.08 -0.88 2.70
N LYS A 103 5.66 -0.27 3.81
CA LYS A 103 5.56 1.19 3.98
C LYS A 103 6.84 1.93 3.57
N ARG A 104 8.02 1.40 3.94
CA ARG A 104 9.31 2.01 3.59
C ARG A 104 9.61 1.93 2.10
N LYS A 105 9.20 0.83 1.43
CA LYS A 105 9.37 0.67 -0.02
C LYS A 105 8.52 1.69 -0.75
N LEU A 106 7.26 1.83 -0.36
CA LEU A 106 6.35 2.82 -0.95
C LEU A 106 6.90 4.24 -0.78
N LYS A 107 7.40 4.60 0.40
CA LYS A 107 8.03 5.89 0.63
C LYS A 107 9.26 6.16 -0.25
N ARG A 108 9.99 5.12 -0.65
CA ARG A 108 11.14 5.27 -1.56
C ARG A 108 10.71 5.57 -2.99
N LEU A 109 9.53 5.11 -3.42
CA LEU A 109 8.98 5.43 -4.74
C LEU A 109 8.62 6.91 -4.87
N GLU A 110 8.35 7.60 -3.76
CA GLU A 110 8.19 9.05 -3.76
C GLU A 110 9.41 9.77 -4.35
N GLY A 111 10.59 9.16 -4.27
CA GLY A 111 11.84 9.72 -4.77
C GLY A 111 12.10 11.12 -4.22
N ASN A 112 12.70 11.97 -5.04
CA ASN A 112 12.95 13.39 -4.74
C ASN A 112 11.70 14.28 -4.93
N ASN A 113 10.56 13.69 -5.26
CA ASN A 113 9.30 14.41 -5.40
C ASN A 113 8.69 14.56 -4.00
N GLN A 114 8.51 15.79 -3.57
CA GLN A 114 8.03 16.19 -2.24
C GLN A 114 6.53 15.87 -2.04
N PHE A 115 6.15 14.63 -2.17
CA PHE A 115 4.78 14.21 -1.95
C PHE A 115 4.61 13.76 -0.49
N ASN A 116 3.71 14.40 0.24
CA ASN A 116 3.35 13.99 1.59
C ASN A 116 2.39 12.79 1.53
N LEU A 117 2.95 11.58 1.52
CA LEU A 117 2.15 10.39 1.74
C LEU A 117 1.65 10.36 3.19
N GLU A 118 0.35 10.48 3.36
CA GLU A 118 -0.27 10.28 4.66
C GLU A 118 -0.64 8.80 4.85
N PHE A 119 -0.28 8.26 6.02
CA PHE A 119 -0.62 6.88 6.40
C PHE A 119 -1.52 6.92 7.64
N TYR A 120 -2.55 6.11 7.61
CA TYR A 120 -3.48 5.89 8.71
C TYR A 120 -3.30 4.50 9.32
#